data_631200d176a60c307fea73dfdf7bee37
#
_entry.id   631200d176a60c307fea73dfdf7bee37
#
_cell.length_a   1.000
_cell.length_b   1.000
_cell.length_c   1.000
_cell.angle_alpha   90.00
_cell.angle_beta   90.00
_cell.angle_gamma   90.00
#
_symmetry.space_group_name_H-M   'P 1'
#
loop_
_entity.id
_entity.type
_entity.pdbx_description
1 polymer ?
#
loop_
_entity_poly.entity_id
_entity_poly.type
_entity_poly.pdbx_seq_one_letter_code
_entity_poly.pdbx_strand_id
1 'polypeptide(L)' 'MKVKVTVIVQKEEDWYVAKCVENNVASQGKTIEESIENLREALELYYEDMTPENPNSPTFVTTMDVAI' A
#
# COMPACT_ATOMS: atom_id res chain seq x y z
N MET A 1 5.23 -8.17 15.98
CA MET A 1 3.92 -7.51 15.94
C MET A 1 3.43 -7.40 14.50
N LYS A 2 2.16 -7.64 14.29
CA LYS A 2 1.57 -7.53 12.96
C LYS A 2 0.75 -6.27 12.85
N VAL A 3 0.88 -5.58 11.74
CA VAL A 3 0.09 -4.39 11.44
C VAL A 3 -0.71 -4.67 10.18
N LYS A 4 -1.98 -4.33 10.21
CA LYS A 4 -2.83 -4.46 9.03
C LYS A 4 -2.85 -3.13 8.31
N VAL A 5 -2.50 -3.15 7.03
CA VAL A 5 -2.48 -1.95 6.20
C VAL A 5 -3.33 -2.16 4.96
N THR A 6 -3.75 -1.07 4.37
CA THR A 6 -4.53 -1.09 3.13
C THR A 6 -3.62 -0.79 1.96
N VAL A 7 -3.65 -1.65 0.96
CA VAL A 7 -2.78 -1.52 -0.21
C VAL A 7 -3.63 -1.32 -1.46
N ILE A 8 -3.25 -0.32 -2.26
CA ILE A 8 -3.87 -0.10 -3.57
C ILE A 8 -2.79 -0.33 -4.61
N VAL A 9 -3.13 -1.09 -5.64
CA VAL A 9 -2.20 -1.37 -6.75
C VAL A 9 -2.78 -0.76 -8.01
N GLN A 10 -1.97 0.02 -8.70
CA GLN A 10 -2.35 0.64 -9.97
C GLN A 10 -1.33 0.29 -11.03
N LYS A 11 -1.82 0.10 -12.25
CA LYS A 11 -0.94 -0.14 -13.39
C LYS A 11 -0.51 1.20 -13.98
N GLU A 12 0.79 1.37 -14.16
CA GLU A 12 1.36 2.55 -14.79
C GLU A 12 2.27 2.11 -15.93
N GLU A 13 1.78 2.25 -17.16
CA GLU A 13 2.47 1.79 -18.36
C GLU A 13 2.79 0.30 -18.25
N ASP A 14 4.07 -0.06 -18.14
CA ASP A 14 4.48 -1.46 -18.06
C ASP A 14 4.75 -1.92 -16.63
N TRP A 15 4.45 -1.08 -15.66
CA TRP A 15 4.74 -1.36 -14.26
C TRP A 15 3.48 -1.33 -13.42
N TYR A 16 3.57 -1.94 -12.25
CA TYR A 16 2.54 -1.84 -11.24
C TYR A 16 3.10 -1.12 -10.03
N VAL A 17 2.31 -0.20 -9.48
CA VAL A 17 2.69 0.54 -8.28
C VAL A 17 1.76 0.13 -7.17
N ALA A 18 2.33 -0.35 -6.07
CA ALA A 18 1.59 -0.68 -4.86
C ALA A 18 1.82 0.41 -3.84
N LYS A 19 0.74 0.91 -3.26
CA LYS A 19 0.82 2.02 -2.32
C LYS A 19 0.06 1.68 -1.05
N CYS A 20 0.69 1.95 0.08
CA CYS A 20 0.05 1.82 1.37
C CYS A 20 -0.71 3.11 1.68
N VAL A 21 -2.01 2.97 1.93
CA VAL A 21 -2.88 4.12 2.14
C VAL A 21 -2.55 4.84 3.45
N GLU A 22 -2.23 4.10 4.48
CA GLU A 22 -2.06 4.65 5.82
C GLU A 22 -0.83 5.55 5.98
N ASN A 23 0.23 5.26 5.22
CA ASN A 23 1.48 6.00 5.39
C ASN A 23 2.10 6.51 4.09
N ASN A 24 1.43 6.27 2.97
CA ASN A 24 1.88 6.70 1.63
C ASN A 24 3.18 6.06 1.16
N VAL A 25 3.66 5.02 1.83
CA VAL A 25 4.80 4.26 1.32
C VAL A 25 4.36 3.54 0.05
N ALA A 26 5.19 3.58 -0.97
CA ALA A 26 4.88 2.98 -2.26
C ALA A 26 6.09 2.21 -2.79
N SER A 27 5.80 1.22 -3.62
CA SER A 27 6.83 0.47 -4.31
C SER A 27 6.28 0.04 -5.66
N GLN A 28 7.13 -0.51 -6.51
CA GLN A 28 6.72 -0.89 -7.85
C GLN A 28 7.28 -2.25 -8.21
N GLY A 29 6.71 -2.83 -9.25
CA GLY A 29 7.16 -4.12 -9.77
C GLY A 29 6.59 -4.35 -11.14
N LYS A 30 7.05 -5.38 -11.81
CA LYS A 30 6.59 -5.72 -13.16
C LYS A 30 5.29 -6.49 -13.13
N THR A 31 4.92 -7.05 -12.00
CA THR A 31 3.65 -7.73 -11.80
C THR A 31 2.98 -7.19 -10.55
N ILE A 32 1.69 -7.47 -10.40
CA ILE A 32 0.95 -7.08 -9.20
C ILE A 32 1.62 -7.72 -7.98
N GLU A 33 1.92 -9.01 -8.06
CA GLU A 33 2.52 -9.75 -6.95
C GLU A 33 3.88 -9.19 -6.57
N GLU A 34 4.69 -8.85 -7.57
CA GLU A 34 6.01 -8.27 -7.32
C GLU A 34 5.91 -6.91 -6.65
N SER A 35 4.97 -6.06 -7.11
CA SER A 35 4.79 -4.74 -6.51
C SER A 35 4.36 -4.85 -5.05
N ILE A 36 3.50 -5.81 -4.73
CA ILE A 36 3.04 -6.03 -3.36
C ILE A 36 4.18 -6.54 -2.48
N GLU A 37 4.97 -7.48 -2.99
CA GLU A 37 6.08 -8.02 -2.23
C GLU A 37 7.15 -6.96 -1.97
N ASN A 38 7.43 -6.12 -2.97
CA ASN A 38 8.37 -5.02 -2.80
C ASN A 38 7.85 -4.01 -1.79
N LEU A 39 6.54 -3.77 -1.80
CA LEU A 39 5.93 -2.89 -0.82
C LEU A 39 6.04 -3.49 0.59
N ARG A 40 5.86 -4.80 0.73
CA ARG A 40 6.01 -5.46 2.03
C ARG A 40 7.39 -5.20 2.61
N GLU A 41 8.43 -5.35 1.80
CA GLU A 41 9.80 -5.09 2.25
C GLU A 41 9.99 -3.63 2.66
N ALA A 42 9.44 -2.71 1.88
CA ALA A 42 9.53 -1.28 2.21
C ALA A 42 8.81 -0.96 3.51
N LEU A 43 7.66 -1.59 3.74
CA LEU A 43 6.90 -1.38 4.97
C LEU A 43 7.61 -1.97 6.20
N GLU A 44 8.26 -3.11 6.02
CA GLU A 44 9.05 -3.69 7.10
C GLU A 44 10.15 -2.75 7.55
N LEU A 45 10.83 -2.11 6.60
CA LEU A 45 11.83 -1.10 6.91
C LEU A 45 11.20 0.13 7.54
N TYR A 46 10.07 0.57 7.01
CA TYR A 46 9.38 1.76 7.51
C TYR A 46 8.99 1.61 8.98
N TYR A 47 8.52 0.43 9.37
CA TYR A 47 8.07 0.16 10.74
C TYR A 47 9.15 -0.42 11.64
N GLU A 48 10.38 -0.55 11.16
CA GLU A 48 11.45 -1.23 11.89
C GLU A 48 11.67 -0.63 13.27
N ASP A 49 11.67 0.69 13.36
CA ASP A 49 11.91 1.39 14.62
C ASP A 49 10.69 2.15 15.13
N MET A 50 9.50 1.77 14.64
CA MET A 50 8.28 2.49 14.99
C MET A 50 7.23 1.57 15.56
N THR A 51 6.45 2.10 16.49
CA THR A 51 5.22 1.48 16.92
C THR A 51 4.09 2.09 16.10
N PRO A 52 3.33 1.29 15.35
CA PRO A 52 2.24 1.84 14.55
C PRO A 52 1.21 2.53 15.42
N GLU A 53 0.79 3.71 14.96
CA GLU A 53 -0.28 4.44 15.64
C GLU A 53 -1.62 3.94 15.12
N ASN A 54 -2.61 3.94 15.99
CA ASN A 54 -4.00 3.72 15.63
C ASN A 54 -4.24 2.45 14.81
N PRO A 55 -3.75 1.30 15.27
CA PRO A 55 -3.86 0.07 14.48
C PRO A 55 -5.30 -0.40 14.25
N ASN A 56 -6.27 0.21 14.95
CA ASN A 56 -7.66 -0.18 14.86
C ASN A 56 -8.52 0.78 14.04
N SER A 57 -7.90 1.75 13.37
CA SER A 57 -8.62 2.70 12.56
C SER A 57 -8.88 2.11 11.17
N PRO A 58 -10.13 1.72 10.85
CA PRO A 58 -10.38 1.08 9.57
C PRO A 58 -10.30 2.06 8.41
N THR A 59 -9.84 1.56 7.27
CA THR A 59 -9.82 2.30 6.02
C THR A 59 -10.72 1.61 5.04
N PHE A 60 -11.52 2.39 4.32
CA PHE A 60 -12.43 1.86 3.31
C PHE A 60 -12.03 2.40 1.95
N VAL A 61 -12.02 1.54 0.95
CA VAL A 61 -11.67 1.90 -0.42
C VAL A 61 -12.87 1.62 -1.30
N THR A 62 -13.20 2.59 -2.13
CA THR A 62 -14.32 2.41 -3.06
C THR A 62 -14.05 3.17 -4.35
N THR A 63 -14.88 2.92 -5.34
CA THR A 63 -14.87 3.68 -6.59
C THR A 63 -16.22 4.33 -6.75
N MET A 64 -16.28 5.43 -7.49
CA MET A 64 -17.54 6.07 -7.82
C MET A 64 -17.48 6.64 -9.23
N ASP A 65 -18.63 6.73 -9.87
CA ASP A 65 -18.73 7.36 -11.16
C ASP A 65 -19.08 8.83 -10.97
N VAL A 66 -18.33 9.68 -11.65
CA VAL A 66 -18.51 11.12 -11.54
C VAL A 66 -18.78 11.66 -12.94
N ALA A 67 -19.87 12.41 -13.07
CA ALA A 67 -20.22 13.06 -14.34
C ALA A 67 -19.41 14.34 -14.47
N ILE A 68 -18.66 14.44 -15.56
CA ILE A 68 -17.84 15.64 -15.82
C ILE A 68 -18.13 16.20 -17.20
#